data_c0b6936f156f54d2ced94fa17971b7f3
#
_entry.id   c0b6936f156f54d2ced94fa17971b7f3
#
_cell.length_a   1.000
_cell.length_b   1.000
_cell.length_c   1.000
_cell.angle_alpha   90.00
_cell.angle_beta   90.00
_cell.angle_gamma   90.00
#
_symmetry.space_group_name_H-M   'P 1'
#
loop_
_entity.id
_entity.type
_entity.pdbx_description
1 polymer ?
#
loop_
_entity_poly.entity_id
_entity_poly.type
_entity_poly.pdbx_seq_one_letter_code
_entity_poly.pdbx_strand_id
1 'polypeptide(L)'
;MIYRDQLSTPLGTLTLEATDRGLSSVRFPNRAGPCAGQSPDNSVISQAKQELTDYFAGELKQFSVPLDWQGTDFQQSVWEALTNIPYGETVSYADVARAIGRPKSARPTGGAVGANPLPIIVPCHRVIGSDQTLTGFTGGLNIKVALLELEGRLIE
;
A
#
# COMPACT_ATOMS: atom_id res chain seq x y z
N MET A 1 -13.66 14.95 9.73
CA MET A 1 -12.53 14.98 10.68
C MET A 1 -11.46 13.99 10.23
N ILE A 2 -10.20 14.33 10.40
CA ILE A 2 -9.09 13.45 10.07
C ILE A 2 -8.45 12.96 11.37
N TYR A 3 -8.31 11.65 11.49
CA TYR A 3 -7.67 10.99 12.62
C TYR A 3 -6.28 10.56 12.22
N ARG A 4 -5.32 10.69 13.13
CA ARG A 4 -3.91 10.31 12.87
C ARG A 4 -3.34 9.56 14.05
N ASP A 5 -2.47 8.60 13.72
CA ASP A 5 -1.68 7.89 14.72
C ASP A 5 -0.43 7.32 14.05
N GLN A 6 0.47 6.80 14.84
CA GLN A 6 1.71 6.19 14.37
C GLN A 6 1.80 4.76 14.85
N LEU A 7 2.48 3.93 14.07
CA LEU A 7 2.72 2.53 14.39
C LEU A 7 4.20 2.21 14.17
N SER A 8 4.87 1.71 15.19
CA SER A 8 6.23 1.23 15.07
C SER A 8 6.22 -0.15 14.39
N THR A 9 7.02 -0.32 13.34
CA THR A 9 7.10 -1.56 12.57
C THR A 9 8.56 -1.91 12.28
N PRO A 10 8.85 -3.13 11.79
CA PRO A 10 10.22 -3.47 11.35
C PRO A 10 10.76 -2.57 10.25
N LEU A 11 9.90 -1.88 9.52
CA LEU A 11 10.29 -0.93 8.47
C LEU A 11 10.40 0.50 8.99
N GLY A 12 10.25 0.72 10.29
CA GLY A 12 10.23 2.04 10.90
C GLY A 12 8.82 2.45 11.29
N THR A 13 8.67 3.69 11.73
CA THR A 13 7.37 4.20 12.18
C THR A 13 6.51 4.61 10.98
N LEU A 14 5.34 4.00 10.87
CA LEU A 14 4.35 4.37 9.86
C LEU A 14 3.40 5.42 10.46
N THR A 15 3.00 6.38 9.63
CA THR A 15 1.97 7.37 9.99
C THR A 15 0.68 7.00 9.31
N LEU A 16 -0.38 6.83 10.09
CA LEU A 16 -1.70 6.41 9.62
C LEU A 16 -2.67 7.57 9.72
N GLU A 17 -3.50 7.75 8.69
CA GLU A 17 -4.57 8.71 8.71
C GLU A 17 -5.89 8.03 8.32
N ALA A 18 -6.98 8.48 8.93
CA ALA A 18 -8.32 7.97 8.63
C ALA A 18 -9.33 9.11 8.63
N THR A 19 -10.40 8.90 7.88
CA THR A 19 -11.60 9.74 7.93
C THR A 19 -12.70 8.97 8.66
N ASP A 20 -13.89 9.57 8.75
CA ASP A 20 -15.04 8.88 9.32
C ASP A 20 -15.50 7.69 8.47
N ARG A 21 -15.02 7.56 7.22
CA ARG A 21 -15.37 6.49 6.29
C ARG A 21 -14.39 5.34 6.26
N GLY A 22 -13.11 5.60 6.56
CA GLY A 22 -12.11 4.56 6.47
C GLY A 22 -10.69 5.10 6.52
N LEU A 23 -9.73 4.20 6.37
CA LEU A 23 -8.32 4.56 6.33
C LEU A 23 -8.01 5.28 5.03
N SER A 24 -7.38 6.45 5.12
CA SER A 24 -7.13 7.30 3.95
C SER A 24 -5.67 7.40 3.56
N SER A 25 -4.74 7.10 4.47
CA SER A 25 -3.31 7.22 4.18
C SER A 25 -2.45 6.36 5.11
N VAL A 26 -1.42 5.77 4.53
CA VAL A 26 -0.31 5.14 5.25
C VAL A 26 0.97 5.74 4.66
N ARG A 27 1.82 6.31 5.51
CA ARG A 27 3.07 6.93 5.06
C ARG A 27 4.27 6.26 5.70
N PHE A 28 5.27 5.98 4.87
CA PHE A 28 6.56 5.48 5.35
C PHE A 28 7.35 6.59 6.05
N PRO A 29 8.37 6.25 6.87
CA PRO A 29 9.13 7.27 7.61
C PRO A 29 9.73 8.37 6.74
N ASN A 30 10.17 8.03 5.51
CA ASN A 30 10.75 9.01 4.59
C ASN A 30 9.73 9.94 3.94
N ARG A 31 8.45 9.69 4.15
CA ARG A 31 7.34 10.48 3.59
C ARG A 31 6.44 11.07 4.69
N ALA A 32 6.72 10.73 5.96
CA ALA A 32 5.94 11.23 7.07
C ALA A 32 6.18 12.73 7.23
N GLY A 33 5.10 13.49 7.18
CA GLY A 33 5.13 14.89 7.56
C GLY A 33 5.07 15.02 9.07
N PRO A 34 5.12 16.26 9.60
CA PRO A 34 4.97 16.47 11.03
C PRO A 34 3.62 15.92 11.51
N CYS A 35 3.68 15.05 12.51
CA CYS A 35 2.47 14.54 13.15
C CYS A 35 2.09 15.51 14.26
N ALA A 36 1.05 16.31 14.02
CA ALA A 36 0.60 17.29 14.99
C ALA A 36 -0.38 16.65 15.99
N GLY A 37 0.17 16.11 17.09
CA GLY A 37 -0.62 15.61 18.20
C GLY A 37 -1.31 14.27 17.94
N GLN A 38 -1.86 13.72 19.02
CA GLN A 38 -2.68 12.50 18.92
C GLN A 38 -4.12 12.89 18.69
N SER A 39 -4.74 12.23 17.69
CA SER A 39 -6.17 12.33 17.47
C SER A 39 -6.94 11.52 18.52
N PRO A 40 -8.23 11.81 18.71
CA PRO A 40 -9.10 10.92 19.48
C PRO A 40 -9.07 9.49 18.95
N ASP A 41 -9.36 8.52 19.81
CA ASP A 41 -9.43 7.12 19.42
C ASP A 41 -10.38 6.95 18.24
N ASN A 42 -9.95 6.13 17.29
CA ASN A 42 -10.71 5.85 16.08
C ASN A 42 -10.65 4.34 15.80
N SER A 43 -11.80 3.72 15.61
CA SER A 43 -11.87 2.27 15.40
C SER A 43 -11.18 1.82 14.12
N VAL A 44 -11.19 2.66 13.07
CA VAL A 44 -10.51 2.36 11.81
C VAL A 44 -8.99 2.34 12.03
N ILE A 45 -8.47 3.35 12.71
CA ILE A 45 -7.03 3.41 13.05
C ILE A 45 -6.63 2.20 13.90
N SER A 46 -7.43 1.87 14.92
CA SER A 46 -7.15 0.71 15.78
C SER A 46 -7.13 -0.59 14.99
N GLN A 47 -8.08 -0.79 14.10
CA GLN A 47 -8.12 -1.97 13.24
C GLN A 47 -6.92 -2.00 12.30
N ALA A 48 -6.56 -0.87 11.69
CA ALA A 48 -5.42 -0.79 10.79
C ALA A 48 -4.12 -1.14 11.52
N LYS A 49 -3.93 -0.62 12.73
CA LYS A 49 -2.74 -0.93 13.53
C LYS A 49 -2.66 -2.41 13.87
N GLN A 50 -3.78 -3.03 14.23
CA GLN A 50 -3.82 -4.45 14.55
C GLN A 50 -3.52 -5.29 13.30
N GLU A 51 -4.15 -4.96 12.18
CA GLU A 51 -3.95 -5.71 10.93
C GLU A 51 -2.52 -5.58 10.42
N LEU A 52 -1.93 -4.38 10.49
CA LEU A 52 -0.55 -4.18 10.09
C LEU A 52 0.42 -4.94 11.01
N THR A 53 0.15 -4.95 12.32
CA THR A 53 0.95 -5.71 13.27
C THR A 53 0.91 -7.20 12.94
N ASP A 54 -0.28 -7.74 12.66
CA ASP A 54 -0.46 -9.14 12.29
C ASP A 54 0.20 -9.46 10.95
N TYR A 55 0.13 -8.53 10.00
CA TYR A 55 0.81 -8.68 8.70
C TYR A 55 2.32 -8.80 8.88
N PHE A 56 2.94 -7.92 9.66
CA PHE A 56 4.38 -7.98 9.89
C PHE A 56 4.80 -9.21 10.72
N ALA A 57 3.89 -9.76 11.49
CA ALA A 57 4.12 -11.00 12.23
C ALA A 57 3.94 -12.26 11.35
N GLY A 58 3.53 -12.10 10.10
CA GLY A 58 3.29 -13.21 9.18
C GLY A 58 1.95 -13.91 9.42
N GLU A 59 1.05 -13.31 10.20
CA GLU A 59 -0.22 -13.92 10.60
C GLU A 59 -1.41 -13.43 9.79
N LEU A 60 -1.26 -12.34 9.02
CA LEU A 60 -2.33 -11.77 8.21
C LEU A 60 -1.88 -11.66 6.76
N LYS A 61 -2.69 -12.17 5.85
CA LYS A 61 -2.41 -12.12 4.40
C LYS A 61 -3.36 -11.19 3.66
N GLN A 62 -4.49 -10.84 4.24
CA GLN A 62 -5.50 -10.01 3.60
C GLN A 62 -6.08 -9.03 4.59
N PHE A 63 -6.11 -7.75 4.21
CA PHE A 63 -6.62 -6.68 5.06
C PHE A 63 -8.14 -6.55 4.87
N SER A 64 -8.83 -6.20 5.95
CA SER A 64 -10.28 -5.96 5.92
C SER A 64 -10.67 -4.57 6.43
N VAL A 65 -9.72 -3.77 6.87
CA VAL A 65 -9.99 -2.40 7.33
C VAL A 65 -10.68 -1.60 6.22
N PRO A 66 -11.73 -0.84 6.54
CA PRO A 66 -12.39 -0.02 5.52
C PRO A 66 -11.44 1.07 5.01
N LEU A 67 -11.50 1.34 3.72
CA LEU A 67 -10.61 2.27 3.04
C LEU A 67 -11.40 3.48 2.53
N ASP A 68 -10.79 4.65 2.62
CA ASP A 68 -11.33 5.89 2.06
C ASP A 68 -10.23 6.58 1.25
N TRP A 69 -9.85 5.96 0.14
CA TRP A 69 -8.84 6.53 -0.74
C TRP A 69 -9.42 7.68 -1.57
N GLN A 70 -8.60 8.66 -1.83
CA GLN A 70 -8.94 9.82 -2.65
C GLN A 70 -8.09 9.82 -3.91
N GLY A 71 -8.71 9.86 -5.07
CA GLY A 71 -8.01 9.87 -6.34
C GLY A 71 -8.98 9.95 -7.51
N THR A 72 -8.41 10.02 -8.71
CA THR A 72 -9.21 10.02 -9.95
C THR A 72 -9.85 8.66 -10.16
N ASP A 73 -10.84 8.60 -11.05
CA ASP A 73 -11.48 7.33 -11.40
C ASP A 73 -10.46 6.33 -11.93
N PHE A 74 -9.50 6.79 -12.75
CA PHE A 74 -8.44 5.94 -13.27
C PHE A 74 -7.55 5.40 -12.13
N GLN A 75 -7.11 6.27 -11.22
CA GLN A 75 -6.30 5.86 -10.08
C GLN A 75 -7.04 4.84 -9.22
N GLN A 76 -8.31 5.09 -8.94
CA GLN A 76 -9.11 4.16 -8.12
C GLN A 76 -9.25 2.80 -8.80
N SER A 77 -9.42 2.77 -10.13
CA SER A 77 -9.45 1.51 -10.90
C SER A 77 -8.17 0.73 -10.74
N VAL A 78 -7.02 1.42 -10.80
CA VAL A 78 -5.71 0.78 -10.62
C VAL A 78 -5.58 0.23 -9.20
N TRP A 79 -5.90 1.03 -8.19
CA TRP A 79 -5.76 0.61 -6.79
C TRP A 79 -6.68 -0.57 -6.47
N GLU A 80 -7.89 -0.58 -7.01
CA GLU A 80 -8.82 -1.70 -6.87
C GLU A 80 -8.23 -2.98 -7.47
N ALA A 81 -7.63 -2.88 -8.65
CA ALA A 81 -6.96 -4.02 -9.27
C ALA A 81 -5.80 -4.53 -8.41
N LEU A 82 -5.05 -3.62 -7.76
CA LEU A 82 -3.96 -4.01 -6.88
C LEU A 82 -4.44 -4.85 -5.70
N THR A 83 -5.62 -4.54 -5.16
CA THR A 83 -6.16 -5.29 -4.01
C THR A 83 -6.43 -6.75 -4.34
N ASN A 84 -6.52 -7.10 -5.62
CA ASN A 84 -6.77 -8.46 -6.07
C ASN A 84 -5.48 -9.27 -6.29
N ILE A 85 -4.31 -8.66 -6.14
CA ILE A 85 -3.04 -9.39 -6.27
C ILE A 85 -2.83 -10.22 -5.01
N PRO A 86 -2.74 -11.56 -5.14
CA PRO A 86 -2.61 -12.42 -3.96
C PRO A 86 -1.30 -12.20 -3.20
N TYR A 87 -1.34 -12.46 -1.92
CA TYR A 87 -0.17 -12.45 -1.05
C TYR A 87 0.90 -13.40 -1.61
N GLY A 88 2.13 -12.92 -1.66
CA GLY A 88 3.27 -13.71 -2.15
C GLY A 88 3.41 -13.76 -3.66
N GLU A 89 2.53 -13.08 -4.41
CA GLU A 89 2.60 -13.04 -5.87
C GLU A 89 2.98 -11.65 -6.37
N THR A 90 3.50 -11.60 -7.59
CA THR A 90 3.83 -10.35 -8.26
C THR A 90 3.22 -10.32 -9.65
N VAL A 91 2.93 -9.12 -10.13
CA VAL A 91 2.43 -8.89 -11.49
C VAL A 91 3.22 -7.72 -12.10
N SER A 92 3.14 -7.57 -13.43
CA SER A 92 3.75 -6.44 -14.11
C SER A 92 2.78 -5.27 -14.20
N TYR A 93 3.32 -4.09 -14.53
CA TYR A 93 2.47 -2.92 -14.82
C TYR A 93 1.55 -3.19 -16.00
N ALA A 94 2.03 -3.93 -17.01
CA ALA A 94 1.21 -4.33 -18.15
C ALA A 94 0.06 -5.24 -17.72
N ASP A 95 0.30 -6.14 -16.77
CA ASP A 95 -0.75 -7.02 -16.23
C ASP A 95 -1.85 -6.20 -15.55
N VAL A 96 -1.48 -5.19 -14.77
CA VAL A 96 -2.45 -4.31 -14.12
C VAL A 96 -3.24 -3.52 -15.16
N ALA A 97 -2.57 -2.99 -16.19
CA ALA A 97 -3.23 -2.25 -17.26
C ALA A 97 -4.26 -3.13 -17.97
N ARG A 98 -3.93 -4.38 -18.24
CA ARG A 98 -4.87 -5.33 -18.84
C ARG A 98 -6.05 -5.61 -17.90
N ALA A 99 -5.79 -5.76 -16.61
CA ALA A 99 -6.84 -6.05 -15.64
C ALA A 99 -7.89 -4.95 -15.55
N ILE A 100 -7.51 -3.69 -15.78
CA ILE A 100 -8.45 -2.57 -15.77
C ILE A 100 -9.04 -2.27 -17.17
N GLY A 101 -8.76 -3.14 -18.15
CA GLY A 101 -9.28 -2.99 -19.50
C GLY A 101 -8.58 -1.94 -20.35
N ARG A 102 -7.35 -1.57 -20.00
CA ARG A 102 -6.57 -0.54 -20.71
C ARG A 102 -5.17 -1.04 -21.04
N PRO A 103 -5.04 -2.07 -21.89
CA PRO A 103 -3.75 -2.74 -22.13
C PRO A 103 -2.65 -1.85 -22.70
N LYS A 104 -3.02 -0.69 -23.27
CA LYS A 104 -2.05 0.27 -23.81
C LYS A 104 -1.65 1.34 -22.80
N SER A 105 -2.14 1.28 -21.58
CA SER A 105 -1.94 2.31 -20.55
C SER A 105 -0.96 1.90 -19.48
N ALA A 106 0.08 1.11 -19.80
CA ALA A 106 1.06 0.65 -18.80
C ALA A 106 1.78 1.81 -18.12
N ARG A 107 2.15 2.85 -18.85
CA ARG A 107 2.86 4.01 -18.26
C ARG A 107 1.98 4.83 -17.30
N PRO A 108 0.74 5.25 -17.70
CA PRO A 108 -0.17 5.90 -16.73
C PRO A 108 -0.50 5.00 -15.55
N THR A 109 -0.60 3.68 -15.77
CA THR A 109 -0.84 2.72 -14.70
C THR A 109 0.31 2.76 -13.69
N GLY A 110 1.57 2.82 -14.15
CA GLY A 110 2.72 2.97 -13.28
C GLY A 110 2.66 4.23 -12.42
N GLY A 111 2.22 5.35 -13.01
CA GLY A 111 2.00 6.59 -12.26
C GLY A 111 0.96 6.44 -11.17
N ALA A 112 -0.15 5.77 -11.47
CA ALA A 112 -1.22 5.53 -10.49
C ALA A 112 -0.75 4.58 -9.38
N VAL A 113 0.02 3.55 -9.71
CA VAL A 113 0.61 2.64 -8.71
C VAL A 113 1.50 3.44 -7.76
N GLY A 114 2.33 4.34 -8.29
CA GLY A 114 3.21 5.19 -7.48
C GLY A 114 2.47 6.20 -6.61
N ALA A 115 1.25 6.58 -7.00
CA ALA A 115 0.43 7.55 -6.27
C ALA A 115 -0.46 6.92 -5.19
N ASN A 116 -0.37 5.60 -4.99
CA ASN A 116 -1.16 4.87 -4.00
C ASN A 116 -1.01 5.48 -2.60
N PRO A 117 -2.10 5.96 -1.98
CA PRO A 117 -2.03 6.55 -0.64
C PRO A 117 -1.98 5.52 0.50
N LEU A 118 -2.19 4.24 0.19
CA LEU A 118 -2.33 3.17 1.18
C LEU A 118 -1.38 2.01 0.89
N PRO A 119 -0.05 2.27 0.81
CA PRO A 119 0.90 1.19 0.56
C PRO A 119 0.77 0.10 1.62
N ILE A 120 1.17 -1.10 1.31
CA ILE A 120 1.06 -2.32 2.10
C ILE A 120 -0.39 -2.86 2.05
N ILE A 121 -1.36 -2.08 2.46
CA ILE A 121 -2.78 -2.48 2.49
C ILE A 121 -3.30 -2.62 1.05
N VAL A 122 -3.03 -1.64 0.20
CA VAL A 122 -3.21 -1.75 -1.25
C VAL A 122 -1.82 -2.12 -1.80
N PRO A 123 -1.59 -3.36 -2.24
CA PRO A 123 -0.23 -3.91 -2.34
C PRO A 123 0.52 -3.48 -3.61
N CYS A 124 0.83 -2.20 -3.69
CA CYS A 124 1.61 -1.67 -4.82
C CYS A 124 3.02 -2.26 -4.89
N HIS A 125 3.54 -2.80 -3.78
CA HIS A 125 4.85 -3.47 -3.78
C HIS A 125 4.86 -4.77 -4.60
N ARG A 126 3.69 -5.33 -4.93
CA ARG A 126 3.55 -6.55 -5.75
C ARG A 126 3.58 -6.29 -7.24
N VAL A 127 3.74 -5.03 -7.66
CA VAL A 127 3.88 -4.67 -9.08
C VAL A 127 5.35 -4.45 -9.40
N ILE A 128 5.86 -5.18 -10.39
CA ILE A 128 7.26 -5.13 -10.81
C ILE A 128 7.34 -4.88 -12.31
N GLY A 129 8.55 -4.66 -12.84
CA GLY A 129 8.75 -4.52 -14.28
C GLY A 129 8.43 -5.82 -15.01
N SER A 130 8.02 -5.71 -16.28
CA SER A 130 7.68 -6.89 -17.09
C SER A 130 8.88 -7.81 -17.34
N ASP A 131 10.10 -7.30 -17.16
CA ASP A 131 11.34 -8.08 -17.24
C ASP A 131 11.76 -8.65 -15.87
N GLN A 132 10.86 -8.66 -14.90
CA GLN A 132 11.06 -9.11 -13.51
C GLN A 132 11.99 -8.21 -12.70
N THR A 133 12.33 -7.02 -13.19
CA THR A 133 13.13 -6.07 -12.41
C THR A 133 12.28 -5.32 -11.40
N LEU A 134 12.89 -4.95 -10.28
CA LEU A 134 12.25 -4.08 -9.31
C LEU A 134 12.35 -2.64 -9.79
N THR A 135 11.19 -2.00 -9.93
CA THR A 135 11.10 -0.60 -10.31
C THR A 135 10.91 0.26 -9.07
N GLY A 136 10.92 1.59 -9.24
CA GLY A 136 10.80 2.53 -8.14
C GLY A 136 9.60 2.28 -7.23
N PHE A 137 9.74 2.65 -5.98
CA PHE A 137 8.72 2.49 -4.97
C PHE A 137 8.74 3.72 -4.04
N THR A 138 7.57 4.19 -3.63
CA THR A 138 7.44 5.40 -2.81
C THR A 138 8.23 5.35 -1.51
N GLY A 139 8.25 4.19 -0.86
CA GLY A 139 9.01 3.98 0.36
C GLY A 139 10.49 3.71 0.14
N GLY A 140 10.92 3.52 -1.13
CA GLY A 140 12.27 3.12 -1.49
C GLY A 140 12.37 1.64 -1.83
N LEU A 141 13.32 1.28 -2.68
CA LEU A 141 13.47 -0.11 -3.14
C LEU A 141 13.77 -1.08 -1.99
N ASN A 142 14.52 -0.66 -0.98
CA ASN A 142 14.80 -1.50 0.18
C ASN A 142 13.52 -1.90 0.94
N ILE A 143 12.55 -1.01 1.02
CA ILE A 143 11.26 -1.32 1.64
C ILE A 143 10.45 -2.26 0.75
N LYS A 144 10.45 -2.04 -0.56
CA LYS A 144 9.80 -2.94 -1.52
C LYS A 144 10.33 -4.36 -1.41
N VAL A 145 11.66 -4.50 -1.38
CA VAL A 145 12.32 -5.80 -1.21
C VAL A 145 11.92 -6.44 0.11
N ALA A 146 11.93 -5.68 1.21
CA ALA A 146 11.59 -6.20 2.53
C ALA A 146 10.15 -6.73 2.57
N LEU A 147 9.21 -6.02 1.95
CA LEU A 147 7.81 -6.45 1.89
C LEU A 147 7.66 -7.74 1.07
N LEU A 148 8.32 -7.81 -0.09
CA LEU A 148 8.25 -9.02 -0.92
C LEU A 148 8.89 -10.21 -0.23
N GLU A 149 10.02 -10.03 0.45
CA GLU A 149 10.66 -11.10 1.20
C GLU A 149 9.81 -11.56 2.38
N LEU A 150 9.16 -10.62 3.07
CA LEU A 150 8.23 -10.95 4.15
C LEU A 150 7.11 -11.86 3.62
N GLU A 151 6.67 -11.62 2.38
CA GLU A 151 5.62 -12.43 1.74
C GLU A 151 6.15 -13.72 1.12
N GLY A 152 7.42 -14.04 1.33
CA GLY A 152 8.00 -15.31 0.91
C GLY A 152 8.66 -15.29 -0.46
N ARG A 153 8.85 -14.14 -1.08
CA ARG A 153 9.56 -14.04 -2.36
C ARG A 153 11.02 -13.71 -2.11
N LEU A 154 11.90 -14.53 -2.70
CA LEU A 154 13.34 -14.27 -2.65
C LEU A 154 13.70 -13.29 -3.77
N ILE A 155 14.37 -12.22 -3.41
CA ILE A 155 14.82 -11.20 -4.36
C ILE A 155 16.35 -11.29 -4.46
N GLU A 156 16.82 -11.63 -5.65
CA GLU A 156 18.25 -11.69 -5.94
C GLU A 156 18.75 -10.44 -6.64
#